data_13a904dc4cf1fce983aec137d829373a
#
_entry.id   13a904dc4cf1fce983aec137d829373a
#
_cell.length_a   1.000
_cell.length_b   1.000
_cell.length_c   1.000
_cell.angle_alpha   90.00
_cell.angle_beta   90.00
_cell.angle_gamma   90.00
#
_symmetry.space_group_name_H-M   'P 1'
#
loop_
_entity.id
_entity.type
_entity.pdbx_description
1 polymer ?
#
loop_
_entity_poly.entity_id
_entity_poly.type
_entity_poly.pdbx_seq_one_letter_code
_entity_poly.pdbx_strand_id
1 'polypeptide(L)'
;MLFRSILYQLEIRQIFLDTSLSLKKLSDLLETNQTYLSNVVNKYFGCNLKELVNGYRVEYAKELLSFGRCALNDLPRSCGFASKSAFYSAFSKVAGVSPLSYQSRERRKRELQVINELRY
;
A
#
# COMPACT_ATOMS: atom_id res chain seq x y z
N MET A 1 -6.57 19.08 -13.08
CA MET A 1 -6.26 19.32 -11.67
C MET A 1 -5.27 18.29 -11.17
N LEU A 2 -4.23 18.74 -10.50
CA LEU A 2 -3.14 17.87 -10.05
C LEU A 2 -3.63 16.79 -9.06
N PHE A 3 -4.54 17.14 -8.16
CA PHE A 3 -5.12 16.20 -7.21
C PHE A 3 -5.72 14.96 -7.90
N ARG A 4 -6.50 15.17 -8.94
CA ARG A 4 -7.12 14.07 -9.70
C ARG A 4 -6.07 13.24 -10.45
N SER A 5 -5.04 13.90 -10.96
CA SER A 5 -3.94 13.22 -11.65
C SER A 5 -3.17 12.32 -10.69
N ILE A 6 -2.94 12.77 -9.45
CA ILE A 6 -2.31 11.96 -8.41
C ILE A 6 -3.16 10.72 -8.11
N LEU A 7 -4.46 10.89 -7.90
CA LEU A 7 -5.37 9.77 -7.64
C LEU A 7 -5.39 8.76 -8.79
N TYR A 8 -5.43 9.26 -10.02
CA TYR A 8 -5.40 8.39 -11.20
C TYR A 8 -4.12 7.53 -11.22
N GLN A 9 -2.96 8.13 -10.97
CA GLN A 9 -1.71 7.41 -10.96
C GLN A 9 -1.66 6.36 -9.83
N LEU A 10 -2.19 6.69 -8.65
CA LEU A 10 -2.18 5.76 -7.52
C LEU A 10 -3.23 4.66 -7.67
N GLU A 11 -4.47 5.01 -7.97
CA GLU A 11 -5.60 4.06 -7.91
C GLU A 11 -5.82 3.29 -9.21
N ILE A 12 -5.60 3.92 -10.34
CA ILE A 12 -5.84 3.27 -11.64
C ILE A 12 -4.56 2.65 -12.17
N ARG A 13 -3.49 3.42 -12.26
CA ARG A 13 -2.22 2.93 -12.79
C ARG A 13 -1.36 2.20 -11.77
N GLN A 14 -1.70 2.32 -10.50
CA GLN A 14 -1.04 1.63 -9.39
C GLN A 14 0.48 1.82 -9.39
N ILE A 15 0.92 3.07 -9.61
CA ILE A 15 2.36 3.38 -9.67
C ILE A 15 3.07 3.15 -8.33
N PHE A 16 2.31 3.00 -7.23
CA PHE A 16 2.89 2.66 -5.93
C PHE A 16 3.60 1.30 -5.95
N LEU A 17 3.31 0.45 -6.94
CA LEU A 17 3.99 -0.85 -7.11
C LEU A 17 5.41 -0.70 -7.66
N ASP A 18 5.76 0.47 -8.17
CA ASP A 18 7.13 0.77 -8.58
C ASP A 18 7.97 1.01 -7.33
N THR A 19 8.93 0.12 -7.07
CA THR A 19 9.79 0.19 -5.89
C THR A 19 10.70 1.43 -5.86
N SER A 20 10.89 2.08 -6.98
CA SER A 20 11.73 3.28 -7.12
C SER A 20 10.93 4.58 -7.18
N LEU A 21 9.62 4.53 -6.94
CA LEU A 21 8.79 5.72 -6.96
C LEU A 21 9.28 6.75 -5.94
N SER A 22 9.40 7.99 -6.39
CA SER A 22 9.89 9.11 -5.59
C SER A 22 9.10 10.37 -5.92
N LEU A 23 9.28 11.39 -5.10
CA LEU A 23 8.68 12.71 -5.35
C LEU A 23 9.14 13.26 -6.71
N LYS A 24 10.44 13.13 -7.01
CA LYS A 24 11.00 13.57 -8.29
C LYS A 24 10.36 12.82 -9.45
N LYS A 25 10.30 11.51 -9.36
CA LYS A 25 9.75 10.66 -10.42
C LYS A 25 8.29 10.98 -10.70
N LEU A 26 7.49 11.15 -9.65
CA LEU A 26 6.08 11.51 -9.79
C LEU A 26 5.91 12.93 -10.34
N SER A 27 6.73 13.88 -9.89
CA SER A 27 6.66 15.25 -10.41
C SER A 27 7.00 15.31 -11.90
N ASP A 28 7.99 14.54 -12.33
CA ASP A 28 8.35 14.43 -13.75
C ASP A 28 7.20 13.82 -14.55
N LEU A 29 6.59 12.76 -14.04
CA LEU A 29 5.46 12.08 -14.68
C LEU A 29 4.25 13.01 -14.84
N LEU A 30 3.98 13.85 -13.85
CA LEU A 30 2.86 14.76 -13.85
C LEU A 30 3.19 16.15 -14.41
N GLU A 31 4.40 16.30 -14.95
CA GLU A 31 4.87 17.55 -15.57
C GLU A 31 4.74 18.77 -14.65
N THR A 32 5.16 18.58 -13.39
CA THR A 32 5.17 19.61 -12.36
C THR A 32 6.49 19.62 -11.61
N ASN A 33 6.64 20.48 -10.62
CA ASN A 33 7.84 20.49 -9.80
C ASN A 33 7.57 19.85 -8.43
N GLN A 34 8.64 19.45 -7.76
CA GLN A 34 8.56 18.72 -6.49
C GLN A 34 7.90 19.53 -5.38
N THR A 35 8.19 20.84 -5.31
CA THR A 35 7.64 21.72 -4.28
C THR A 35 6.12 21.80 -4.39
N TYR A 36 5.64 22.07 -5.60
CA TYR A 36 4.20 22.15 -5.84
C TYR A 36 3.49 20.84 -5.58
N LEU A 37 4.08 19.73 -6.05
CA LEU A 37 3.54 18.39 -5.82
C LEU A 37 3.44 18.08 -4.33
N SER A 38 4.52 18.34 -3.59
CA SER A 38 4.55 18.14 -2.14
C SER A 38 3.47 18.94 -1.42
N ASN A 39 3.29 20.20 -1.81
CA ASN A 39 2.27 21.07 -1.22
C ASN A 39 0.85 20.55 -1.49
N VAL A 40 0.58 20.09 -2.70
CA VAL A 40 -0.73 19.54 -3.06
C VAL A 40 -1.00 18.25 -2.27
N VAL A 41 0.01 17.36 -2.14
CA VAL A 41 -0.15 16.13 -1.38
C VAL A 41 -0.46 16.44 0.09
N ASN A 42 0.30 17.32 0.70
CA ASN A 42 0.06 17.71 2.10
C ASN A 42 -1.32 18.35 2.30
N LYS A 43 -1.72 19.21 1.38
CA LYS A 43 -3.00 19.91 1.48
C LYS A 43 -4.21 18.98 1.36
N TYR A 44 -4.21 18.10 0.36
CA TYR A 44 -5.39 17.29 0.03
C TYR A 44 -5.40 15.91 0.69
N PHE A 45 -4.24 15.36 1.04
CA PHE A 45 -4.15 14.03 1.66
C PHE A 45 -3.76 14.09 3.13
N GLY A 46 -3.31 15.23 3.64
CA GLY A 46 -2.96 15.40 5.03
C GLY A 46 -1.69 14.69 5.48
N CYS A 47 -0.84 14.29 4.55
CA CYS A 47 0.40 13.58 4.83
C CYS A 47 1.41 13.86 3.72
N ASN A 48 2.66 13.42 3.89
CA ASN A 48 3.64 13.54 2.82
C ASN A 48 3.48 12.41 1.79
N LEU A 49 4.17 12.54 0.65
CA LEU A 49 4.05 11.55 -0.42
C LEU A 49 4.48 10.15 0.02
N LYS A 50 5.54 10.05 0.81
CA LYS A 50 6.03 8.76 1.30
C LYS A 50 4.97 8.04 2.12
N GLU A 51 4.32 8.75 3.03
CA GLU A 51 3.23 8.20 3.84
C GLU A 51 2.04 7.80 3.00
N LEU A 52 1.68 8.64 2.03
CA LEU A 52 0.57 8.35 1.11
C LEU A 52 0.84 7.07 0.31
N VAL A 53 2.01 6.97 -0.29
CA VAL A 53 2.39 5.80 -1.10
C VAL A 53 2.49 4.55 -0.24
N ASN A 54 3.07 4.66 0.95
CA ASN A 54 3.15 3.52 1.88
C ASN A 54 1.76 3.03 2.29
N GLY A 55 0.80 3.92 2.46
CA GLY A 55 -0.58 3.56 2.73
C GLY A 55 -1.17 2.68 1.64
N TYR A 56 -1.01 3.06 0.38
CA TYR A 56 -1.47 2.25 -0.76
C TYR A 56 -0.76 0.90 -0.83
N ARG A 57 0.55 0.88 -0.61
CA ARG A 57 1.33 -0.36 -0.61
C ARG A 57 0.89 -1.33 0.48
N VAL A 58 0.62 -0.81 1.67
CA VAL A 58 0.16 -1.64 2.80
C VAL A 58 -1.24 -2.18 2.55
N GLU A 59 -2.15 -1.38 2.01
CA GLU A 59 -3.49 -1.85 1.66
C GLU A 59 -3.44 -2.95 0.60
N TYR A 60 -2.56 -2.81 -0.39
CA TYR A 60 -2.34 -3.85 -1.39
C TYR A 60 -1.78 -5.13 -0.76
N ALA A 61 -0.82 -4.99 0.17
CA ALA A 61 -0.27 -6.11 0.91
C ALA A 61 -1.33 -6.84 1.72
N LYS A 62 -2.24 -6.11 2.35
CA LYS A 62 -3.37 -6.70 3.09
C LYS A 62 -4.24 -7.55 2.18
N GLU A 63 -4.52 -7.08 0.97
CA GLU A 63 -5.29 -7.86 0.00
C GLU A 63 -4.58 -9.15 -0.37
N LEU A 64 -3.29 -9.09 -0.65
CA LEU A 64 -2.50 -10.28 -0.99
C LEU A 64 -2.48 -11.27 0.16
N LEU A 65 -2.36 -10.80 1.40
CA LEU A 65 -2.38 -11.66 2.58
C LEU A 65 -3.76 -12.26 2.83
N SER A 66 -4.81 -11.47 2.65
CA SER A 66 -6.19 -11.93 2.85
C SER A 66 -6.59 -13.04 1.89
N PHE A 67 -6.12 -12.96 0.64
CA PHE A 67 -6.44 -13.94 -0.38
C PHE A 67 -5.42 -15.06 -0.51
N GLY A 68 -4.34 -15.03 0.29
CA GLY A 68 -3.30 -16.06 0.25
C GLY A 68 -2.57 -16.16 -1.08
N ARG A 69 -2.45 -15.06 -1.82
CA ARG A 69 -1.92 -15.04 -3.19
C ARG A 69 -0.42 -14.80 -3.29
N CYS A 70 0.26 -14.62 -2.19
CA CYS A 70 1.67 -14.27 -2.22
C CYS A 70 2.40 -14.91 -1.05
N ALA A 71 3.57 -15.48 -1.32
CA ALA A 71 4.45 -15.97 -0.27
C ALA A 71 4.96 -14.78 0.54
N LEU A 72 5.10 -14.97 1.85
CA LEU A 72 5.50 -13.90 2.75
C LEU A 72 6.86 -13.29 2.37
N ASN A 73 7.79 -14.12 1.86
CA ASN A 73 9.11 -13.63 1.43
C ASN A 73 9.07 -12.73 0.19
N ASP A 74 8.07 -12.90 -0.67
CA ASP A 74 7.92 -12.12 -1.90
C ASP A 74 7.07 -10.86 -1.68
N LEU A 75 6.38 -10.79 -0.58
CA LEU A 75 5.40 -9.76 -0.31
C LEU A 75 5.96 -8.33 -0.37
N PRO A 76 7.15 -8.02 0.20
CA PRO A 76 7.65 -6.65 0.12
C PRO A 76 7.74 -6.11 -1.30
N ARG A 77 8.36 -6.84 -2.21
CA ARG A 77 8.48 -6.42 -3.61
C ARG A 77 7.16 -6.42 -4.34
N SER A 78 6.31 -7.40 -4.07
CA SER A 78 5.01 -7.54 -4.73
C SER A 78 4.09 -6.35 -4.45
N CYS A 79 4.26 -5.68 -3.31
CA CYS A 79 3.46 -4.50 -2.97
C CYS A 79 4.23 -3.17 -3.11
N GLY A 80 5.41 -3.21 -3.75
CA GLY A 80 6.13 -2.00 -4.14
C GLY A 80 7.24 -1.53 -3.23
N PHE A 81 7.58 -2.28 -2.17
CA PHE A 81 8.68 -1.91 -1.28
C PHE A 81 10.01 -2.42 -1.82
N ALA A 82 11.04 -1.58 -1.72
CA ALA A 82 12.38 -1.92 -2.18
C ALA A 82 13.12 -2.84 -1.21
N SER A 83 12.71 -2.87 0.06
CA SER A 83 13.36 -3.69 1.08
C SER A 83 12.36 -4.30 2.05
N LYS A 84 12.74 -5.40 2.64
CA LYS A 84 11.97 -6.09 3.68
C LYS A 84 11.80 -5.20 4.91
N SER A 85 12.87 -4.49 5.30
CA SER A 85 12.86 -3.60 6.47
C SER A 85 11.83 -2.47 6.29
N ALA A 86 11.82 -1.82 5.13
CA ALA A 86 10.87 -0.75 4.82
C ALA A 86 9.43 -1.29 4.85
N PHE A 87 9.21 -2.49 4.32
CA PHE A 87 7.90 -3.12 4.30
C PHE A 87 7.38 -3.38 5.72
N TYR A 88 8.17 -4.05 6.55
CA TYR A 88 7.73 -4.38 7.90
C TYR A 88 7.45 -3.14 8.74
N SER A 89 8.30 -2.13 8.62
CA SER A 89 8.11 -0.86 9.33
C SER A 89 6.80 -0.18 8.92
N ALA A 90 6.59 -0.03 7.61
CA ALA A 90 5.38 0.62 7.08
C ALA A 90 4.12 -0.17 7.39
N PHE A 91 4.16 -1.48 7.23
CA PHE A 91 3.00 -2.34 7.48
C PHE A 91 2.56 -2.26 8.94
N SER A 92 3.50 -2.39 9.87
CA SER A 92 3.20 -2.32 11.31
C SER A 92 2.64 -0.96 11.71
N LYS A 93 3.17 0.12 11.13
CA LYS A 93 2.71 1.47 11.40
C LYS A 93 1.27 1.69 10.91
N VAL A 94 0.96 1.25 9.71
CA VAL A 94 -0.37 1.46 9.09
C VAL A 94 -1.40 0.49 9.65
N ALA A 95 -1.05 -0.79 9.72
CA ALA A 95 -1.97 -1.85 10.13
C ALA A 95 -2.10 -2.03 11.64
N GLY A 96 -1.13 -1.54 12.40
CA GLY A 96 -1.09 -1.70 13.86
C GLY A 96 -0.67 -3.10 14.33
N VAL A 97 -0.39 -4.02 13.41
CA VAL A 97 0.07 -5.38 13.69
C VAL A 97 1.09 -5.77 12.63
N SER A 98 1.88 -6.82 12.90
CA SER A 98 2.84 -7.34 11.93
C SER A 98 2.13 -8.03 10.76
N PRO A 99 2.80 -8.17 9.61
CA PRO A 99 2.24 -8.93 8.48
C PRO A 99 1.86 -10.36 8.85
N LEU A 100 2.67 -11.03 9.65
CA LEU A 100 2.38 -12.40 10.08
C LEU A 100 1.14 -12.47 10.96
N SER A 101 1.00 -11.56 11.91
CA SER A 101 -0.19 -11.47 12.76
C SER A 101 -1.44 -11.17 11.94
N TYR A 102 -1.32 -10.27 10.97
CA TYR A 102 -2.42 -9.96 10.07
C TYR A 102 -2.83 -11.20 9.25
N GLN A 103 -1.86 -11.91 8.70
CA GLN A 103 -2.11 -13.14 7.93
C GLN A 103 -2.84 -14.18 8.78
N SER A 104 -2.41 -14.38 10.03
CA SER A 104 -3.04 -15.34 10.95
C SER A 104 -4.47 -14.96 11.27
N ARG A 105 -4.73 -13.68 11.48
CA ARG A 105 -6.08 -13.14 11.71
C ARG A 105 -7.01 -13.40 10.53
N GLU A 106 -6.53 -13.10 9.33
CA GLU A 106 -7.33 -13.27 8.12
C GLU A 106 -7.62 -14.74 7.84
N ARG A 107 -6.66 -15.63 8.11
CA ARG A 107 -6.86 -17.08 8.03
C ARG A 107 -7.95 -17.53 8.98
N ARG A 108 -7.90 -17.07 10.23
CA ARG A 108 -8.91 -17.40 11.25
C ARG A 108 -10.30 -16.94 10.84
N LYS A 109 -10.41 -15.74 10.30
CA LYS A 109 -11.70 -15.21 9.80
C LYS A 109 -12.27 -16.11 8.70
N ARG A 110 -11.43 -16.55 7.76
CA ARG A 110 -11.88 -17.44 6.67
C ARG A 110 -12.35 -18.79 7.22
N GLU A 111 -11.63 -19.35 8.16
CA GLU A 111 -12.00 -20.63 8.78
C GLU A 111 -13.33 -20.54 9.52
N LEU A 112 -13.55 -19.45 10.27
CA LEU A 112 -14.82 -19.21 10.97
C LEU A 112 -15.96 -19.00 9.99
N GLN A 113 -15.71 -18.32 8.87
CA GLN A 113 -16.71 -18.13 7.82
C GLN A 113 -17.18 -19.47 7.26
N VAL A 114 -16.24 -20.35 6.94
CA VAL A 114 -16.54 -21.70 6.41
C VAL A 114 -17.34 -22.50 7.44
N ILE A 115 -16.97 -22.48 8.71
CA ILE A 115 -17.69 -23.17 9.77
C ILE A 115 -19.13 -22.66 9.88
N ASN A 116 -19.31 -21.33 9.83
CA ASN A 116 -20.65 -20.74 9.90
C ASN A 116 -21.52 -21.12 8.70
N GLU A 117 -20.94 -21.19 7.51
CA GLU A 117 -21.65 -21.60 6.29
C GLU A 117 -22.06 -23.08 6.36
N LEU A 118 -21.24 -23.93 6.97
CA LEU A 118 -21.53 -25.36 7.10
C LEU A 118 -22.60 -25.66 8.14
N ARG A 119 -22.95 -24.71 9.00
CA ARG A 119 -23.98 -24.88 10.04
C ARG A 119 -25.39 -24.81 9.52
N TYR A 120 -25.57 -24.28 8.35
CA TYR A 120 -26.85 -24.11 7.71
C TYR A 120 -26.91 -24.95 6.43
#